data_6a7b8160ed285b294cc6d45709e84392
#
_entry.id   6a7b8160ed285b294cc6d45709e84392
#
_cell.length_a   1.000
_cell.length_b   1.000
_cell.length_c   1.000
_cell.angle_alpha   90.00
_cell.angle_beta   90.00
_cell.angle_gamma   90.00
#
_symmetry.space_group_name_H-M   'P 1'
#
loop_
_entity.id
_entity.type
_entity.pdbx_description
1 polymer ?
#
loop_
_entity_poly.entity_id
_entity_poly.type
_entity_poly.pdbx_seq_one_letter_code
_entity_poly.pdbx_strand_id
1 'polypeptide(L)'
;MNNIFYDADRAVAAALQSHALQQNGLLQAIGRDFNWWGGPGVIWLAAIMWLGGRALKNSRISLIGLRGAEAIAVASALNGILKGLTGRVRPFVTPGEPWYWSFNHGWRNAHYQSMPSGHTAATIAFAAALTVASSRLSTASRIRMSFVAFASGFLVAFARLYTNQHWFSDVLAAVVLGAAVGFLLTRWHEQHPRTAFDRVMLGAAAAEKV
;
A
#
# COMPACT_ATOMS: atom_id res chain seq x y z
N MET A 1 -5.98 26.47 18.30
CA MET A 1 -6.22 26.24 16.86
C MET A 1 -6.81 24.84 16.73
N ASN A 2 -8.07 24.71 16.32
CA ASN A 2 -8.67 23.40 16.04
C ASN A 2 -8.02 22.86 14.77
N ASN A 3 -7.25 21.78 14.90
CA ASN A 3 -6.62 21.12 13.76
C ASN A 3 -7.50 19.94 13.36
N ILE A 4 -8.14 20.04 12.22
CA ILE A 4 -9.10 19.04 11.72
C ILE A 4 -8.52 17.61 11.68
N PHE A 5 -7.23 17.48 11.39
CA PHE A 5 -6.58 16.16 11.38
C PHE A 5 -6.35 15.61 12.80
N TYR A 6 -6.06 16.48 13.78
CA TYR A 6 -5.94 16.07 15.16
C TYR A 6 -7.26 15.54 15.70
N ASP A 7 -8.33 16.28 15.47
CA ASP A 7 -9.67 15.90 15.92
C ASP A 7 -10.16 14.63 15.22
N ALA A 8 -9.92 14.51 13.91
CA ALA A 8 -10.26 13.32 13.14
C ALA A 8 -9.47 12.08 13.61
N ASP A 9 -8.17 12.20 13.86
CA ASP A 9 -7.33 11.10 14.36
C ASP A 9 -7.87 10.58 15.70
N ARG A 10 -8.20 11.47 16.62
CA ARG A 10 -8.78 11.10 17.93
C ARG A 10 -10.15 10.46 17.80
N ALA A 11 -11.04 11.08 17.02
CA ALA A 11 -12.41 10.61 16.85
C ALA A 11 -12.43 9.21 16.23
N VAL A 12 -11.66 8.98 15.15
CA VAL A 12 -11.58 7.68 14.49
C VAL A 12 -10.97 6.63 15.42
N ALA A 13 -9.87 6.96 16.12
CA ALA A 13 -9.25 6.04 17.07
C ALA A 13 -10.22 5.67 18.20
N ALA A 14 -10.88 6.65 18.83
CA ALA A 14 -11.86 6.40 19.89
C ALA A 14 -13.04 5.53 19.42
N ALA A 15 -13.58 5.81 18.24
CA ALA A 15 -14.69 5.07 17.67
C ALA A 15 -14.31 3.61 17.42
N LEU A 16 -13.18 3.36 16.75
CA LEU A 16 -12.74 2.00 16.40
C LEU A 16 -12.23 1.19 17.61
N GLN A 17 -11.78 1.84 18.67
CA GLN A 17 -11.38 1.17 19.91
C GLN A 17 -12.56 0.99 20.89
N SER A 18 -13.79 1.33 20.50
CA SER A 18 -14.97 1.08 21.34
C SER A 18 -15.15 -0.42 21.59
N HIS A 19 -15.58 -0.79 22.80
CA HIS A 19 -15.74 -2.17 23.25
C HIS A 19 -16.65 -2.99 22.28
N ALA A 20 -17.75 -2.39 21.81
CA ALA A 20 -18.67 -3.06 20.91
C ALA A 20 -18.02 -3.44 19.56
N LEU A 21 -17.21 -2.56 18.97
CA LEU A 21 -16.53 -2.86 17.71
C LEU A 21 -15.38 -3.84 17.91
N GLN A 22 -14.64 -3.73 19.01
CA GLN A 22 -13.54 -4.63 19.30
C GLN A 22 -13.99 -6.06 19.63
N GLN A 23 -15.24 -6.28 20.07
CA GLN A 23 -15.81 -7.60 20.27
C GLN A 23 -16.49 -8.20 19.03
N ASN A 24 -16.59 -7.45 17.94
CA ASN A 24 -17.21 -7.93 16.70
C ASN A 24 -16.27 -8.91 15.98
N GLY A 25 -16.64 -10.20 15.93
CA GLY A 25 -15.83 -11.26 15.34
C GLY A 25 -15.53 -11.07 13.84
N LEU A 26 -16.48 -10.48 13.08
CA LEU A 26 -16.24 -10.16 11.66
C LEU A 26 -15.17 -9.07 11.49
N LEU A 27 -15.24 -8.01 12.30
CA LEU A 27 -14.25 -6.94 12.25
C LEU A 27 -12.87 -7.40 12.71
N GLN A 28 -12.81 -8.30 13.71
CA GLN A 28 -11.54 -8.93 14.11
C GLN A 28 -10.93 -9.76 12.98
N ALA A 29 -11.75 -10.55 12.27
CA ALA A 29 -11.30 -11.34 11.13
C ALA A 29 -10.78 -10.42 10.01
N ILE A 30 -11.52 -9.37 9.63
CA ILE A 30 -11.10 -8.37 8.66
C ILE A 30 -9.78 -7.71 9.11
N GLY A 31 -9.69 -7.29 10.37
CA GLY A 31 -8.50 -6.67 10.93
C GLY A 31 -7.27 -7.57 10.81
N ARG A 32 -7.39 -8.84 11.17
CA ARG A 32 -6.31 -9.83 11.06
C ARG A 32 -5.93 -10.14 9.62
N ASP A 33 -6.91 -10.46 8.79
CA ASP A 33 -6.67 -11.00 7.45
C ASP A 33 -6.15 -9.91 6.50
N PHE A 34 -6.70 -8.71 6.57
CA PHE A 34 -6.20 -7.58 5.78
C PHE A 34 -4.92 -6.96 6.34
N ASN A 35 -4.61 -7.15 7.61
CA ASN A 35 -3.30 -6.83 8.14
C ASN A 35 -2.22 -7.73 7.50
N TRP A 36 -2.48 -9.05 7.40
CA TRP A 36 -1.59 -9.98 6.69
C TRP A 36 -1.54 -9.66 5.19
N TRP A 37 -2.71 -9.42 4.57
CA TRP A 37 -2.80 -9.10 3.15
C TRP A 37 -1.98 -7.87 2.77
N GLY A 38 -2.08 -6.77 3.51
CA GLY A 38 -1.35 -5.53 3.25
C GLY A 38 0.16 -5.61 3.48
N GLY A 39 0.63 -6.61 4.23
CA GLY A 39 2.05 -6.92 4.43
C GLY A 39 2.53 -7.93 3.38
N PRO A 40 2.71 -9.21 3.76
CA PRO A 40 3.24 -10.22 2.85
C PRO A 40 2.30 -10.54 1.69
N GLY A 41 0.97 -10.49 1.88
CA GLY A 41 0.01 -10.94 0.88
C GLY A 41 0.11 -10.22 -0.46
N VAL A 42 0.16 -8.89 -0.47
CA VAL A 42 0.28 -8.10 -1.71
C VAL A 42 1.64 -8.29 -2.39
N ILE A 43 2.71 -8.51 -1.62
CA ILE A 43 4.05 -8.81 -2.15
C ILE A 43 4.03 -10.16 -2.86
N TRP A 44 3.47 -11.19 -2.23
CA TRP A 44 3.30 -12.50 -2.83
C TRP A 44 2.44 -12.46 -4.09
N LEU A 45 1.32 -11.71 -4.07
CA LEU A 45 0.51 -11.55 -5.28
C LEU A 45 1.32 -10.96 -6.43
N ALA A 46 2.04 -9.88 -6.20
CA ALA A 46 2.88 -9.26 -7.23
C ALA A 46 3.94 -10.23 -7.77
N ALA A 47 4.62 -10.97 -6.89
CA ALA A 47 5.61 -11.97 -7.26
C ALA A 47 5.00 -13.14 -8.05
N ILE A 48 3.85 -13.67 -7.63
CA ILE A 48 3.15 -14.75 -8.32
C ILE A 48 2.69 -14.29 -9.71
N MET A 49 2.15 -13.09 -9.85
CA MET A 49 1.76 -12.53 -11.15
C MET A 49 2.98 -12.38 -12.06
N TRP A 50 4.08 -11.84 -11.54
CA TRP A 50 5.30 -11.65 -12.31
C TRP A 50 5.94 -12.98 -12.73
N LEU A 51 6.32 -13.81 -11.77
CA LEU A 51 7.04 -15.07 -12.02
C LEU A 51 6.13 -16.13 -12.65
N GLY A 52 4.90 -16.26 -12.19
CA GLY A 52 3.91 -17.15 -12.78
C GLY A 52 3.55 -16.75 -14.21
N GLY A 53 3.39 -15.46 -14.47
CA GLY A 53 3.19 -14.94 -15.83
C GLY A 53 4.36 -15.30 -16.76
N ARG A 54 5.60 -15.22 -16.27
CA ARG A 54 6.80 -15.66 -17.03
C ARG A 54 6.75 -17.17 -17.30
N ALA A 55 6.50 -17.97 -16.29
CA ALA A 55 6.45 -19.43 -16.43
C ALA A 55 5.38 -19.88 -17.43
N LEU A 56 4.21 -19.23 -17.41
CA LEU A 56 3.09 -19.51 -18.31
C LEU A 56 3.19 -18.78 -19.65
N LYS A 57 4.30 -18.08 -19.93
CA LYS A 57 4.53 -17.25 -21.14
C LYS A 57 3.43 -16.21 -21.37
N ASN A 58 2.77 -15.75 -20.32
CA ASN A 58 1.78 -14.68 -20.35
C ASN A 58 2.44 -13.34 -20.02
N SER A 59 2.96 -12.68 -21.03
CA SER A 59 3.69 -11.41 -20.90
C SER A 59 2.89 -10.28 -20.25
N ARG A 60 1.56 -10.27 -20.42
CA ARG A 60 0.68 -9.24 -19.82
C ARG A 60 0.60 -9.39 -18.31
N ILE A 61 0.32 -10.61 -17.82
CA ILE A 61 0.27 -10.88 -16.37
C ILE A 61 1.63 -10.64 -15.75
N SER A 62 2.72 -11.10 -16.41
CA SER A 62 4.08 -10.87 -15.93
C SER A 62 4.41 -9.39 -15.81
N LEU A 63 4.03 -8.57 -16.81
CA LEU A 63 4.25 -7.12 -16.76
C LEU A 63 3.49 -6.46 -15.60
N ILE A 64 2.20 -6.77 -15.44
CA ILE A 64 1.39 -6.22 -14.35
C ILE A 64 2.02 -6.57 -13.00
N GLY A 65 2.45 -7.82 -12.81
CA GLY A 65 3.11 -8.26 -11.59
C GLY A 65 4.42 -7.54 -11.33
N LEU A 66 5.28 -7.38 -12.35
CA LEU A 66 6.54 -6.65 -12.25
C LEU A 66 6.33 -5.18 -11.86
N ARG A 67 5.45 -4.46 -12.57
CA ARG A 67 5.14 -3.06 -12.24
C ARG A 67 4.55 -2.91 -10.85
N GLY A 68 3.71 -3.86 -10.42
CA GLY A 68 3.22 -3.92 -9.06
C GLY A 68 4.34 -4.10 -8.03
N ALA A 69 5.26 -5.02 -8.27
CA ALA A 69 6.41 -5.25 -7.38
C ALA A 69 7.34 -4.02 -7.28
N GLU A 70 7.63 -3.37 -8.40
CA GLU A 70 8.42 -2.13 -8.43
C GLU A 70 7.73 -1.00 -7.66
N ALA A 71 6.43 -0.82 -7.86
CA ALA A 71 5.66 0.20 -7.15
C ALA A 71 5.63 -0.05 -5.63
N ILE A 72 5.45 -1.31 -5.21
CA ILE A 72 5.55 -1.71 -3.79
C ILE A 72 6.95 -1.38 -3.24
N ALA A 73 8.01 -1.75 -3.95
CA ALA A 73 9.38 -1.53 -3.50
C ALA A 73 9.69 -0.04 -3.32
N VAL A 74 9.36 0.78 -4.32
CA VAL A 74 9.59 2.25 -4.27
C VAL A 74 8.73 2.90 -3.19
N ALA A 75 7.43 2.56 -3.10
CA ALA A 75 6.55 3.09 -2.07
C ALA A 75 7.03 2.70 -0.66
N SER A 76 7.50 1.46 -0.47
CA SER A 76 8.04 0.98 0.81
C SER A 76 9.33 1.69 1.20
N ALA A 77 10.24 1.93 0.25
CA ALA A 77 11.47 2.66 0.50
C ALA A 77 11.20 4.12 0.92
N LEU A 78 10.36 4.83 0.16
CA LEU A 78 9.94 6.19 0.50
C LEU A 78 9.20 6.25 1.84
N ASN A 79 8.32 5.27 2.09
CA ASN A 79 7.61 5.16 3.36
C ASN A 79 8.59 4.97 4.53
N GLY A 80 9.63 4.14 4.38
CA GLY A 80 10.66 3.96 5.40
C GLY A 80 11.42 5.25 5.71
N ILE A 81 11.80 6.01 4.69
CA ILE A 81 12.45 7.33 4.84
C ILE A 81 11.53 8.30 5.57
N LEU A 82 10.26 8.40 5.16
CA LEU A 82 9.29 9.29 5.79
C LEU A 82 9.04 8.92 7.26
N LYS A 83 8.97 7.62 7.60
CA LYS A 83 8.87 7.16 8.99
C LYS A 83 10.05 7.58 9.84
N GLY A 84 11.25 7.43 9.31
CA GLY A 84 12.46 7.90 9.98
C GLY A 84 12.44 9.40 10.24
N LEU A 85 12.05 10.18 9.24
CA LEU A 85 12.02 11.64 9.30
C LEU A 85 10.89 12.16 10.21
N THR A 86 9.71 11.55 10.18
CA THR A 86 8.57 12.03 10.97
C THR A 86 8.66 11.62 12.44
N GLY A 87 9.09 10.41 12.73
CA GLY A 87 9.17 9.90 14.10
C GLY A 87 7.83 9.98 14.85
N ARG A 88 6.71 9.80 14.15
CA ARG A 88 5.37 9.90 14.74
C ARG A 88 5.04 8.67 15.58
N VAL A 89 4.53 8.88 16.79
CA VAL A 89 4.16 7.81 17.71
C VAL A 89 2.85 7.12 17.28
N ARG A 90 2.80 5.81 17.48
CA ARG A 90 1.60 5.01 17.16
C ARG A 90 0.50 5.17 18.20
N PRO A 91 -0.79 5.00 17.80
CA PRO A 91 -1.94 5.18 18.70
C PRO A 91 -1.89 4.32 19.96
N PHE A 92 -1.42 3.08 19.88
CA PHE A 92 -1.35 2.18 21.03
C PHE A 92 -0.27 2.56 22.07
N VAL A 93 0.67 3.45 21.69
CA VAL A 93 1.74 3.94 22.60
C VAL A 93 1.28 5.16 23.37
N THR A 94 0.59 6.08 22.69
CA THR A 94 0.07 7.33 23.27
C THR A 94 -1.43 7.48 22.97
N PRO A 95 -2.29 6.73 23.68
CA PRO A 95 -3.73 6.81 23.45
C PRO A 95 -4.26 8.22 23.61
N GLY A 96 -4.96 8.71 22.57
CA GLY A 96 -5.54 10.05 22.58
C GLY A 96 -4.62 11.22 22.22
N GLU A 97 -3.32 10.96 22.01
CA GLU A 97 -2.31 11.98 21.65
C GLU A 97 -1.73 11.76 20.25
N PRO A 98 -2.47 12.09 19.18
CA PRO A 98 -2.09 11.77 17.80
C PRO A 98 -0.91 12.58 17.27
N TRP A 99 -0.52 13.65 17.95
CA TRP A 99 0.50 14.59 17.45
C TRP A 99 1.78 14.58 18.26
N TYR A 100 2.11 13.42 18.81
CA TYR A 100 3.41 13.23 19.41
C TYR A 100 4.42 12.79 18.34
N TRP A 101 5.47 13.61 18.16
CA TRP A 101 6.51 13.45 17.15
C TRP A 101 7.88 13.42 17.80
N SER A 102 8.74 12.53 17.36
CA SER A 102 10.10 12.42 17.86
C SER A 102 11.06 11.99 16.75
N PHE A 103 11.58 12.97 16.04
CA PHE A 103 12.45 12.77 14.87
C PHE A 103 13.66 11.87 15.17
N ASN A 104 14.22 11.94 16.37
CA ASN A 104 15.39 11.14 16.75
C ASN A 104 15.07 9.65 16.94
N HIS A 105 13.84 9.28 17.23
CA HIS A 105 13.40 7.91 17.46
C HIS A 105 12.86 7.22 16.22
N GLY A 106 12.46 7.96 15.21
CA GLY A 106 11.85 7.41 13.98
C GLY A 106 12.71 6.39 13.23
N TRP A 107 14.03 6.51 13.33
CA TRP A 107 14.97 5.58 12.69
C TRP A 107 15.28 4.33 13.54
N ARG A 108 15.00 4.33 14.82
CA ARG A 108 15.49 3.32 15.77
C ARG A 108 14.41 2.53 16.47
N ASN A 109 13.18 3.04 16.50
CA ASN A 109 12.11 2.45 17.28
C ASN A 109 10.79 2.39 16.50
N ALA A 110 10.26 1.18 16.29
CA ALA A 110 9.03 0.93 15.55
C ALA A 110 7.78 1.62 16.15
N HIS A 111 7.78 1.94 17.45
CA HIS A 111 6.71 2.69 18.11
C HIS A 111 6.59 4.12 17.59
N TYR A 112 7.69 4.68 17.05
CA TYR A 112 7.79 6.01 16.46
C TYR A 112 7.74 5.98 14.92
N GLN A 113 7.23 4.92 14.34
CA GLN A 113 7.12 4.73 12.89
C GLN A 113 5.66 4.63 12.44
N SER A 114 4.82 5.57 12.94
CA SER A 114 3.40 5.56 12.58
C SER A 114 3.16 6.13 11.18
N MET A 115 3.70 7.29 10.83
CA MET A 115 3.38 8.00 9.59
C MET A 115 4.47 7.86 8.52
N PRO A 116 4.06 7.51 7.31
CA PRO A 116 2.78 7.00 6.82
C PRO A 116 2.58 5.49 7.10
N SER A 117 1.36 4.97 6.87
CA SER A 117 1.05 3.54 6.98
C SER A 117 1.69 2.72 5.85
N GLY A 118 2.67 1.86 6.18
CA GLY A 118 3.41 1.08 5.16
C GLY A 118 2.54 0.07 4.40
N HIS A 119 1.70 -0.68 5.12
CA HIS A 119 0.79 -1.65 4.52
C HIS A 119 -0.18 -0.99 3.53
N THR A 120 -0.76 0.13 3.93
CA THR A 120 -1.66 0.91 3.07
C THR A 120 -0.92 1.45 1.84
N ALA A 121 0.26 2.04 2.02
CA ALA A 121 1.05 2.58 0.91
C ALA A 121 1.42 1.50 -0.11
N ALA A 122 1.88 0.33 0.33
CA ALA A 122 2.25 -0.79 -0.54
C ALA A 122 1.05 -1.31 -1.34
N THR A 123 -0.11 -1.52 -0.68
CA THR A 123 -1.29 -2.07 -1.34
C THR A 123 -1.91 -1.07 -2.32
N ILE A 124 -1.96 0.21 -1.98
CA ILE A 124 -2.45 1.26 -2.89
C ILE A 124 -1.48 1.48 -4.05
N ALA A 125 -0.16 1.40 -3.82
CA ALA A 125 0.82 1.49 -4.90
C ALA A 125 0.67 0.33 -5.91
N PHE A 126 0.47 -0.89 -5.41
CA PHE A 126 0.15 -2.03 -6.26
C PHE A 126 -1.13 -1.80 -7.07
N ALA A 127 -2.22 -1.35 -6.43
CA ALA A 127 -3.50 -1.10 -7.09
C ALA A 127 -3.40 -0.04 -8.19
N ALA A 128 -2.67 1.05 -7.95
CA ALA A 128 -2.43 2.10 -8.93
C ALA A 128 -1.57 1.60 -10.10
N ALA A 129 -0.49 0.87 -9.81
CA ALA A 129 0.37 0.27 -10.84
C ALA A 129 -0.39 -0.75 -11.70
N LEU A 130 -1.20 -1.62 -11.08
CA LEU A 130 -2.07 -2.58 -11.78
C LEU A 130 -3.04 -1.85 -12.72
N THR A 131 -3.66 -0.77 -12.27
CA THR A 131 -4.61 0.01 -13.06
C THR A 131 -3.97 0.57 -14.33
N VAL A 132 -2.76 1.09 -14.24
CA VAL A 132 -2.01 1.63 -15.37
C VAL A 132 -1.51 0.49 -16.26
N ALA A 133 -0.81 -0.49 -15.71
CA ALA A 133 -0.21 -1.60 -16.46
C ALA A 133 -1.26 -2.51 -17.15
N SER A 134 -2.51 -2.47 -16.70
CA SER A 134 -3.62 -3.19 -17.33
C SER A 134 -4.33 -2.41 -18.47
N SER A 135 -3.78 -1.29 -18.90
CA SER A 135 -4.36 -0.42 -19.96
C SER A 135 -4.69 -1.15 -21.27
N ARG A 136 -3.97 -2.23 -21.58
CA ARG A 136 -4.18 -3.07 -22.77
C ARG A 136 -5.18 -4.21 -22.60
N LEU A 137 -5.79 -4.36 -21.43
CA LEU A 137 -6.91 -5.27 -21.22
C LEU A 137 -8.22 -4.63 -21.67
N SER A 138 -9.28 -5.45 -21.80
CA SER A 138 -10.62 -4.90 -22.03
C SER A 138 -11.00 -3.93 -20.92
N THR A 139 -11.73 -2.88 -21.25
CA THR A 139 -12.16 -1.86 -20.28
C THR A 139 -12.86 -2.48 -19.06
N ALA A 140 -13.74 -3.45 -19.29
CA ALA A 140 -14.47 -4.13 -18.22
C ALA A 140 -13.52 -4.93 -17.29
N SER A 141 -12.51 -5.62 -17.84
CA SER A 141 -11.52 -6.35 -17.02
C SER A 141 -10.66 -5.40 -16.23
N ARG A 142 -10.18 -4.32 -16.84
CA ARG A 142 -9.39 -3.29 -16.15
C ARG A 142 -10.17 -2.67 -15.00
N ILE A 143 -11.42 -2.26 -15.22
CA ILE A 143 -12.26 -1.66 -14.17
C ILE A 143 -12.45 -2.64 -13.00
N ARG A 144 -12.82 -3.90 -13.29
CA ARG A 144 -13.01 -4.91 -12.23
C ARG A 144 -11.74 -5.16 -11.43
N MET A 145 -10.60 -5.35 -12.10
CA MET A 145 -9.32 -5.58 -11.41
C MET A 145 -8.91 -4.38 -10.57
N SER A 146 -9.04 -3.16 -11.11
CA SER A 146 -8.73 -1.93 -10.38
C SER A 146 -9.64 -1.76 -9.17
N PHE A 147 -10.94 -1.97 -9.34
CA PHE A 147 -11.90 -1.89 -8.23
C PHE A 147 -11.54 -2.86 -7.10
N VAL A 148 -11.30 -4.13 -7.40
CA VAL A 148 -10.92 -5.14 -6.39
C VAL A 148 -9.60 -4.77 -5.72
N ALA A 149 -8.61 -4.31 -6.48
CA ALA A 149 -7.31 -3.93 -5.93
C ALA A 149 -7.42 -2.71 -4.99
N PHE A 150 -8.13 -1.65 -5.37
CA PHE A 150 -8.33 -0.49 -4.51
C PHE A 150 -9.22 -0.83 -3.31
N ALA A 151 -10.29 -1.60 -3.49
CA ALA A 151 -11.13 -2.06 -2.37
C ALA A 151 -10.31 -2.84 -1.33
N SER A 152 -9.41 -3.74 -1.78
CA SER A 152 -8.50 -4.43 -0.87
C SER A 152 -7.55 -3.47 -0.14
N GLY A 153 -7.05 -2.43 -0.82
CA GLY A 153 -6.22 -1.39 -0.21
C GLY A 153 -6.96 -0.58 0.86
N PHE A 154 -8.23 -0.27 0.64
CA PHE A 154 -9.06 0.41 1.65
C PHE A 154 -9.40 -0.51 2.83
N LEU A 155 -9.58 -1.81 2.61
CA LEU A 155 -9.74 -2.77 3.70
C LEU A 155 -8.46 -2.95 4.51
N VAL A 156 -7.29 -2.88 3.88
CA VAL A 156 -6.00 -2.78 4.59
C VAL A 156 -5.95 -1.50 5.41
N ALA A 157 -6.31 -0.36 4.83
CA ALA A 157 -6.36 0.91 5.54
C ALA A 157 -7.24 0.83 6.79
N PHE A 158 -8.46 0.27 6.65
CA PHE A 158 -9.36 0.01 7.76
C PHE A 158 -8.70 -0.92 8.81
N ALA A 159 -8.11 -2.04 8.39
CA ALA A 159 -7.45 -2.98 9.29
C ALA A 159 -6.36 -2.30 10.12
N ARG A 160 -5.59 -1.37 9.54
CA ARG A 160 -4.53 -0.63 10.24
C ARG A 160 -5.08 0.33 11.31
N LEU A 161 -6.23 0.94 11.05
CA LEU A 161 -6.95 1.78 12.01
C LEU A 161 -7.59 0.92 13.11
N TYR A 162 -8.30 -0.14 12.73
CA TYR A 162 -9.00 -1.04 13.63
C TYR A 162 -8.04 -1.74 14.62
N THR A 163 -6.88 -2.15 14.16
CA THR A 163 -5.84 -2.77 15.01
C THR A 163 -5.00 -1.75 15.80
N ASN A 164 -5.41 -0.49 15.84
CA ASN A 164 -4.77 0.60 16.58
C ASN A 164 -3.28 0.82 16.22
N GLN A 165 -2.88 0.50 14.98
CA GLN A 165 -1.50 0.59 14.54
C GLN A 165 -1.16 1.95 13.92
N HIS A 166 -2.15 2.66 13.42
CA HIS A 166 -2.00 3.92 12.69
C HIS A 166 -3.14 4.89 13.00
N TRP A 167 -2.82 6.17 12.95
CA TRP A 167 -3.78 7.25 12.96
C TRP A 167 -4.48 7.39 11.60
N PHE A 168 -5.64 8.03 11.56
CA PHE A 168 -6.39 8.25 10.33
C PHE A 168 -5.58 9.04 9.29
N SER A 169 -4.88 10.11 9.72
CA SER A 169 -4.01 10.89 8.84
C SER A 169 -2.78 10.13 8.33
N ASP A 170 -2.25 9.12 9.07
CA ASP A 170 -1.19 8.23 8.57
C ASP A 170 -1.65 7.42 7.37
N VAL A 171 -2.91 6.98 7.42
CA VAL A 171 -3.54 6.20 6.35
C VAL A 171 -3.82 7.08 5.13
N LEU A 172 -4.33 8.30 5.33
CA LEU A 172 -4.53 9.25 4.23
C LEU A 172 -3.21 9.58 3.51
N ALA A 173 -2.16 9.90 4.26
CA ALA A 173 -0.84 10.14 3.69
C ALA A 173 -0.32 8.92 2.92
N ALA A 174 -0.57 7.71 3.42
CA ALA A 174 -0.19 6.47 2.76
C ALA A 174 -0.96 6.22 1.45
N VAL A 175 -2.25 6.56 1.40
CA VAL A 175 -3.06 6.49 0.17
C VAL A 175 -2.49 7.43 -0.90
N VAL A 176 -2.19 8.68 -0.53
CA VAL A 176 -1.59 9.66 -1.45
C VAL A 176 -0.22 9.17 -1.94
N LEU A 177 0.66 8.74 -1.03
CA LEU A 177 1.99 8.24 -1.38
C LEU A 177 1.92 7.04 -2.31
N GLY A 178 1.11 6.03 -1.95
CA GLY A 178 0.98 4.80 -2.73
C GLY A 178 0.40 5.07 -4.12
N ALA A 179 -0.67 5.87 -4.20
CA ALA A 179 -1.29 6.24 -5.47
C ALA A 179 -0.32 7.01 -6.37
N ALA A 180 0.37 8.01 -5.83
CA ALA A 180 1.34 8.79 -6.58
C ALA A 180 2.48 7.91 -7.11
N VAL A 181 3.10 7.08 -6.27
CA VAL A 181 4.19 6.19 -6.69
C VAL A 181 3.71 5.19 -7.74
N GLY A 182 2.63 4.47 -7.48
CA GLY A 182 2.13 3.44 -8.40
C GLY A 182 1.74 4.03 -9.75
N PHE A 183 1.05 5.16 -9.77
CA PHE A 183 0.64 5.84 -11.00
C PHE A 183 1.83 6.42 -11.77
N LEU A 184 2.65 7.26 -11.12
CA LEU A 184 3.73 7.99 -11.80
C LEU A 184 4.82 7.05 -12.31
N LEU A 185 5.25 6.09 -11.49
CA LEU A 185 6.28 5.12 -11.87
C LEU A 185 5.82 4.27 -13.06
N THR A 186 4.58 3.74 -13.02
CA THR A 186 4.08 2.89 -14.10
C THR A 186 3.82 3.68 -15.38
N ARG A 187 3.29 4.92 -15.27
CA ARG A 187 3.16 5.82 -16.43
C ARG A 187 4.49 6.17 -17.05
N TRP A 188 5.51 6.41 -16.23
CA TRP A 188 6.86 6.65 -16.73
C TRP A 188 7.37 5.47 -17.56
N HIS A 189 7.20 4.24 -17.08
CA HIS A 189 7.57 3.02 -17.83
C HIS A 189 6.76 2.84 -19.13
N GLU A 190 5.49 3.26 -19.17
CA GLU A 190 4.70 3.20 -20.41
C GLU A 190 5.16 4.20 -21.47
N GLN A 191 5.70 5.33 -21.04
CA GLN A 191 6.14 6.41 -21.93
C GLN A 191 7.58 6.25 -22.41
N HIS A 192 8.36 5.35 -21.85
CA HIS A 192 9.77 5.14 -22.17
C HIS A 192 10.01 3.76 -22.77
N PRO A 193 11.02 3.64 -23.67
CA PRO A 193 11.40 2.34 -24.22
C PRO A 193 11.79 1.37 -23.11
N ARG A 194 11.55 0.09 -23.36
CA ARG A 194 11.90 -0.95 -22.40
C ARG A 194 13.40 -0.98 -22.12
N THR A 195 13.72 -0.92 -20.84
CA THR A 195 15.10 -0.92 -20.36
C THR A 195 15.73 -2.31 -20.50
N ALA A 196 17.06 -2.39 -20.36
CA ALA A 196 17.76 -3.67 -20.26
C ALA A 196 17.23 -4.49 -19.07
N PHE A 197 16.89 -3.81 -17.96
CA PHE A 197 16.25 -4.42 -16.80
C PHE A 197 14.93 -5.09 -17.15
N ASP A 198 14.03 -4.40 -17.86
CA ASP A 198 12.75 -4.97 -18.30
C ASP A 198 12.95 -6.23 -19.15
N ARG A 199 13.91 -6.22 -20.08
CA ARG A 199 14.21 -7.39 -20.92
C ARG A 199 14.67 -8.60 -20.10
N VAL A 200 15.48 -8.38 -19.09
CA VAL A 200 15.91 -9.45 -18.17
C VAL A 200 14.73 -9.95 -17.32
N MET A 201 13.99 -9.04 -16.72
CA MET A 201 12.91 -9.36 -15.76
C MET A 201 11.68 -9.98 -16.43
N LEU A 202 11.33 -9.60 -17.65
CA LEU A 202 10.22 -10.17 -18.41
C LEU A 202 10.64 -11.37 -19.30
N GLY A 203 11.95 -11.49 -19.61
CA GLY A 203 12.48 -12.38 -20.63
C GLY A 203 12.45 -11.72 -22.02
N ALA A 204 13.51 -11.88 -22.80
CA ALA A 204 13.74 -11.18 -24.06
C ALA A 204 12.53 -11.27 -25.03
N ALA A 205 12.01 -12.46 -25.29
CA ALA A 205 10.88 -12.69 -26.19
C ALA A 205 9.52 -12.11 -25.68
N ALA A 206 9.37 -11.93 -24.37
CA ALA A 206 8.17 -11.38 -23.78
C ALA A 206 8.20 -9.84 -23.75
N ALA A 207 9.39 -9.25 -23.69
CA ALA A 207 9.57 -7.81 -23.68
C ALA A 207 9.22 -7.15 -25.04
N GLU A 208 9.30 -7.88 -26.14
CA GLU A 208 8.94 -7.37 -27.48
C GLU A 208 7.43 -7.43 -27.78
N LYS A 209 6.68 -8.28 -27.04
CA LYS A 209 5.24 -8.56 -27.33
C LYS A 209 4.26 -7.74 -26.48
N VAL A 210 4.73 -6.95 -25.55
CA VAL A 210 3.93 -6.14 -24.64
C VAL A 210 4.25 -4.66 -24.83
#